data_f314a6c64e433f2f41b6880d6a3a5a41
#
_entry.id   f314a6c64e433f2f41b6880d6a3a5a41
#
_cell.length_a   1.000
_cell.length_b   1.000
_cell.length_c   1.000
_cell.angle_alpha   90.00
_cell.angle_beta   90.00
_cell.angle_gamma   90.00
#
_symmetry.space_group_name_H-M   'P 1'
#
loop_
_entity.id
_entity.type
_entity.pdbx_description
1 polymer ?
#
loop_
_entity_poly.entity_id
_entity_poly.type
_entity_poly.pdbx_seq_one_letter_code
_entity_poly.pdbx_strand_id
1 'polypeptide(L)'
;LRRQRQMCIRDSSYLEHSADTLGMYQAVLNSNVQPIVATFPLKTVRKEGETTNYVIDMTDYIRKDNEMFSFTSRVKDNIGASSMVDDASYIDTLKAFPQNIEIRTVRTFQRKKGGGSGLEKLLAAFFATSTTPLTYELNSSMLLLPKEPMKPRLHDDRVGYFAVSYKDFDENPQGVKYKANITRWRLEPKDEDREKYLRGELVEPKKPIIIYIDPATPKKWVPYLIQGVNDWQAAFEKAGFKNAIFGKEAPTDDPTWSLEDARHSAIVYKPSDIPNASGPHVHDPRSGEILETHINWYHNVMSLLYNWYIVQAGAIDPGARKPMFDDELMGELVRFVSSHEVGHTLGLRHNFGSSNTVPVEKLRDKIWVEANGHTPSIMDYARFNYCLLYTSPSPRDVEESR
;
A
#
# COMPACT_ATOMS: atom_id res chain seq x y z
N LEU A 1 28.69 -26.26 16.77
CA LEU A 1 28.59 -27.07 15.55
C LEU A 1 27.16 -27.45 15.17
N ARG A 2 26.24 -27.63 16.12
CA ARG A 2 24.80 -27.88 15.81
C ARG A 2 24.07 -26.67 15.23
N ARG A 3 24.45 -25.44 15.59
CA ARG A 3 23.82 -24.21 15.05
C ARG A 3 24.12 -23.95 13.57
N GLN A 4 25.18 -24.50 13.00
CA GLN A 4 25.55 -24.36 11.58
C GLN A 4 24.77 -25.29 10.62
N ARG A 5 23.97 -26.22 11.12
CA ARG A 5 23.21 -27.17 10.29
C ARG A 5 21.74 -26.79 10.07
N GLN A 6 21.29 -25.71 10.68
CA GLN A 6 19.91 -25.25 10.58
C GLN A 6 19.85 -23.74 10.35
N MET A 7 19.05 -23.32 9.42
CA MET A 7 18.70 -21.93 9.22
C MET A 7 17.36 -21.66 9.88
N CYS A 8 17.30 -20.59 10.70
CA CYS A 8 16.09 -20.20 11.43
C CYS A 8 15.50 -18.95 10.79
N ILE A 9 14.22 -18.99 10.50
CA ILE A 9 13.44 -17.75 10.25
C ILE A 9 13.07 -17.23 11.64
N ARG A 10 13.47 -15.99 11.91
CA ARG A 10 13.11 -15.29 13.14
C ARG A 10 12.26 -14.10 12.77
N ASP A 11 11.25 -13.86 13.59
CA ASP A 11 10.52 -12.60 13.55
C ASP A 11 11.43 -11.53 14.13
N SER A 12 11.89 -10.59 13.29
CA SER A 12 12.72 -9.48 13.73
C SER A 12 11.80 -8.32 14.12
N SER A 13 11.66 -8.15 15.43
CA SER A 13 11.01 -6.96 15.98
C SER A 13 12.04 -5.84 16.03
N TYR A 14 11.94 -4.88 15.11
CA TYR A 14 12.64 -3.59 15.20
C TYR A 14 11.92 -2.63 16.15
N LEU A 15 11.13 -3.16 17.06
CA LEU A 15 10.24 -2.39 17.94
C LEU A 15 10.96 -1.80 19.14
N GLU A 16 12.17 -2.22 19.46
CA GLU A 16 12.93 -1.76 20.61
C GLU A 16 14.34 -1.36 20.20
N HIS A 17 14.78 -0.19 20.63
CA HIS A 17 16.04 0.40 20.20
C HIS A 17 16.80 1.03 21.37
N SER A 18 18.12 0.79 21.40
CA SER A 18 19.09 1.56 22.14
C SER A 18 20.40 1.63 21.37
N ALA A 19 21.04 2.78 21.37
CA ALA A 19 22.40 2.99 20.87
C ALA A 19 23.44 3.09 22.01
N ASP A 20 22.99 3.07 23.28
CA ASP A 20 23.88 3.18 24.42
C ASP A 20 24.78 1.95 24.55
N THR A 21 26.07 2.13 24.32
CA THR A 21 27.09 1.08 24.40
C THR A 21 27.52 0.74 25.83
N LEU A 22 27.04 1.48 26.85
CA LEU A 22 27.41 1.30 28.24
C LEU A 22 26.55 0.29 29.01
N GLY A 23 25.62 -0.37 28.29
CA GLY A 23 24.87 -1.49 28.90
C GLY A 23 23.41 -1.60 28.41
N MET A 24 22.73 -0.49 28.12
CA MET A 24 21.32 -0.51 27.69
C MET A 24 21.13 -1.25 26.37
N TYR A 25 22.00 -1.05 25.38
CA TYR A 25 21.96 -1.81 24.12
C TYR A 25 22.02 -3.32 24.37
N GLN A 26 22.93 -3.77 25.25
CA GLN A 26 23.06 -5.19 25.60
C GLN A 26 21.83 -5.70 26.37
N ALA A 27 21.27 -4.88 27.27
CA ALA A 27 20.04 -5.22 27.97
C ALA A 27 18.84 -5.38 27.02
N VAL A 28 18.69 -4.48 26.04
CA VAL A 28 17.66 -4.59 25.00
C VAL A 28 17.86 -5.86 24.17
N LEU A 29 19.09 -6.17 23.76
CA LEU A 29 19.36 -7.42 23.03
C LEU A 29 19.05 -8.68 23.86
N ASN A 30 19.37 -8.66 25.15
CA ASN A 30 19.13 -9.80 26.01
C ASN A 30 17.65 -10.01 26.33
N SER A 31 16.87 -8.94 26.43
CA SER A 31 15.42 -8.99 26.70
C SER A 31 14.60 -9.32 25.46
N ASN A 32 15.13 -9.03 24.26
CA ASN A 32 14.47 -9.26 22.97
C ASN A 32 14.88 -10.61 22.38
N VAL A 33 14.44 -11.69 22.97
CA VAL A 33 14.59 -13.02 22.34
C VAL A 33 13.58 -13.14 21.22
N GLN A 34 14.06 -12.99 19.99
CA GLN A 34 13.21 -13.17 18.82
C GLN A 34 12.70 -14.61 18.71
N PRO A 35 11.40 -14.84 18.58
CA PRO A 35 10.85 -16.18 18.43
C PRO A 35 11.42 -16.85 17.18
N ILE A 36 11.75 -18.13 17.30
CA ILE A 36 12.13 -18.96 16.16
C ILE A 36 10.82 -19.42 15.51
N VAL A 37 10.49 -18.85 14.37
CA VAL A 37 9.26 -19.17 13.62
C VAL A 37 9.39 -20.51 12.92
N ALA A 38 10.55 -20.79 12.30
CA ALA A 38 10.82 -22.04 11.62
C ALA A 38 12.31 -22.38 11.61
N THR A 39 12.63 -23.66 11.48
CA THR A 39 13.99 -24.17 11.33
C THR A 39 14.07 -25.12 10.14
N PHE A 40 15.12 -24.97 9.33
CA PHE A 40 15.33 -25.77 8.13
C PHE A 40 16.67 -26.47 8.16
N PRO A 41 16.75 -27.74 7.72
CA PRO A 41 18.03 -28.41 7.52
C PRO A 41 18.78 -27.76 6.36
N LEU A 42 20.08 -27.54 6.54
CA LEU A 42 20.94 -27.12 5.44
C LEU A 42 21.12 -28.28 4.44
N LYS A 43 20.76 -28.05 3.20
CA LYS A 43 20.97 -29.01 2.09
C LYS A 43 22.42 -28.93 1.60
N THR A 44 22.93 -27.69 1.42
CA THR A 44 24.32 -27.46 1.03
C THR A 44 24.77 -26.06 1.46
N VAL A 45 26.09 -25.87 1.46
CA VAL A 45 26.73 -24.58 1.69
C VAL A 45 27.66 -24.33 0.51
N ARG A 46 27.48 -23.21 -0.17
CA ARG A 46 28.30 -22.78 -1.31
C ARG A 46 29.07 -21.53 -0.97
N LYS A 47 30.38 -21.55 -1.19
CA LYS A 47 31.23 -20.37 -1.04
C LYS A 47 31.47 -19.76 -2.42
N GLU A 48 31.24 -18.46 -2.54
CA GLU A 48 31.54 -17.65 -3.73
C GLU A 48 32.35 -16.43 -3.29
N GLY A 49 33.67 -16.53 -3.46
CA GLY A 49 34.61 -15.56 -2.90
C GLY A 49 34.50 -15.51 -1.37
N GLU A 50 34.26 -14.34 -0.80
CA GLU A 50 34.06 -14.14 0.64
C GLU A 50 32.62 -14.43 1.10
N THR A 51 31.68 -14.57 0.17
CA THR A 51 30.27 -14.81 0.47
C THR A 51 30.00 -16.30 0.69
N THR A 52 29.29 -16.60 1.75
CA THR A 52 28.83 -17.96 2.06
C THR A 52 27.31 -18.03 1.86
N ASN A 53 26.88 -18.82 0.87
CA ASN A 53 25.48 -19.05 0.54
C ASN A 53 25.01 -20.37 1.19
N TYR A 54 23.85 -20.33 1.84
CA TYR A 54 23.23 -21.47 2.48
C TYR A 54 21.98 -21.88 1.68
N VAL A 55 21.90 -23.15 1.28
CA VAL A 55 20.75 -23.68 0.56
C VAL A 55 19.87 -24.46 1.54
N ILE A 56 18.62 -24.10 1.62
CA ILE A 56 17.61 -24.72 2.48
C ILE A 56 16.42 -25.18 1.61
N ASP A 57 15.67 -26.14 2.12
CA ASP A 57 14.43 -26.61 1.51
C ASP A 57 13.26 -26.17 2.40
N MET A 58 12.41 -25.27 1.88
CA MET A 58 11.24 -24.75 2.56
C MET A 58 9.92 -25.40 2.14
N THR A 59 9.95 -26.38 1.22
CA THR A 59 8.75 -26.94 0.58
C THR A 59 7.71 -27.41 1.60
N ASP A 60 8.13 -28.21 2.56
CA ASP A 60 7.21 -28.73 3.59
C ASP A 60 6.64 -27.65 4.50
N TYR A 61 7.43 -26.62 4.78
CA TYR A 61 6.96 -25.48 5.57
C TYR A 61 5.93 -24.64 4.80
N ILE A 62 6.20 -24.37 3.54
CA ILE A 62 5.26 -23.63 2.67
C ILE A 62 3.97 -24.44 2.49
N ARG A 63 4.01 -25.77 2.38
CA ARG A 63 2.83 -26.62 2.20
C ARG A 63 1.92 -26.68 3.43
N LYS A 64 2.47 -26.57 4.64
CA LYS A 64 1.71 -26.64 5.88
C LYS A 64 0.86 -25.41 6.15
N ASP A 65 -0.19 -25.62 6.96
CA ASP A 65 -1.02 -24.53 7.46
C ASP A 65 -0.27 -23.74 8.54
N ASN A 66 0.28 -22.60 8.17
CA ASN A 66 1.00 -21.69 9.06
C ASN A 66 0.68 -20.23 8.72
N GLU A 67 0.90 -19.30 9.64
CA GLU A 67 0.51 -17.90 9.49
C GLU A 67 1.34 -17.11 8.47
N MET A 68 2.47 -17.65 8.00
CA MET A 68 3.31 -16.99 7.00
C MET A 68 2.80 -17.25 5.56
N PHE A 69 2.29 -18.46 5.28
CA PHE A 69 1.86 -18.88 3.95
C PHE A 69 0.40 -19.33 3.88
N SER A 70 -0.39 -19.01 4.93
CA SER A 70 -1.81 -19.31 5.01
C SER A 70 -2.52 -18.20 5.79
N PHE A 71 -3.79 -18.36 6.04
CA PHE A 71 -4.57 -17.41 6.83
C PHE A 71 -4.23 -17.50 8.32
N THR A 72 -4.17 -16.36 8.99
CA THR A 72 -4.15 -16.32 10.46
C THR A 72 -5.45 -16.88 11.03
N SER A 73 -5.43 -17.32 12.29
CA SER A 73 -6.61 -17.84 12.97
C SER A 73 -7.78 -16.87 12.92
N ARG A 74 -7.54 -15.56 13.09
CA ARG A 74 -8.56 -14.52 13.02
C ARG A 74 -9.22 -14.43 11.63
N VAL A 75 -8.43 -14.53 10.57
CA VAL A 75 -8.96 -14.50 9.19
C VAL A 75 -9.80 -15.75 8.94
N LYS A 76 -9.33 -16.93 9.35
CA LYS A 76 -10.09 -18.20 9.25
C LYS A 76 -11.43 -18.08 9.95
N ASP A 77 -11.47 -17.49 11.15
CA ASP A 77 -12.70 -17.25 11.88
C ASP A 77 -13.68 -16.37 11.09
N ASN A 78 -13.20 -15.27 10.54
CA ASN A 78 -14.03 -14.33 9.78
C ASN A 78 -14.62 -14.92 8.49
N ILE A 79 -13.88 -15.79 7.79
CA ILE A 79 -14.34 -16.44 6.55
C ILE A 79 -15.06 -17.77 6.80
N GLY A 80 -15.24 -18.18 8.06
CA GLY A 80 -15.87 -19.43 8.42
C GLY A 80 -15.06 -20.68 8.03
N ALA A 81 -13.73 -20.55 7.95
CA ALA A 81 -12.81 -21.66 7.70
C ALA A 81 -12.38 -22.35 9.01
N SER A 82 -12.15 -23.66 8.95
CA SER A 82 -11.58 -24.45 10.04
C SER A 82 -10.24 -25.04 9.65
N SER A 83 -10.08 -26.36 9.66
CA SER A 83 -8.82 -27.02 9.29
C SER A 83 -8.57 -27.00 7.78
N MET A 84 -7.30 -26.89 7.42
CA MET A 84 -6.86 -27.05 6.03
C MET A 84 -7.05 -28.52 5.57
N VAL A 85 -7.36 -28.70 4.30
CA VAL A 85 -7.45 -30.00 3.63
C VAL A 85 -6.17 -30.19 2.85
N ASP A 86 -5.25 -30.99 3.37
CA ASP A 86 -3.89 -31.12 2.84
C ASP A 86 -3.88 -31.65 1.40
N ASP A 87 -4.70 -32.67 1.09
CA ASP A 87 -4.78 -33.27 -0.24
C ASP A 87 -5.37 -32.32 -1.31
N ALA A 88 -6.05 -31.26 -0.89
CA ALA A 88 -6.62 -30.23 -1.76
C ALA A 88 -5.89 -28.88 -1.64
N SER A 89 -4.67 -28.89 -1.08
CA SER A 89 -3.85 -27.71 -0.88
C SER A 89 -2.44 -27.94 -1.41
N TYR A 90 -1.96 -27.02 -2.25
CA TYR A 90 -0.67 -27.21 -2.93
C TYR A 90 0.02 -25.87 -3.23
N ILE A 91 1.31 -25.93 -3.55
CA ILE A 91 2.06 -24.81 -4.11
C ILE A 91 1.75 -24.78 -5.60
N ASP A 92 1.19 -23.66 -6.06
CA ASP A 92 0.84 -23.46 -7.47
C ASP A 92 2.03 -22.95 -8.26
N THR A 93 2.60 -21.82 -7.84
CA THR A 93 3.68 -21.16 -8.60
C THR A 93 4.71 -20.55 -7.65
N LEU A 94 5.96 -20.61 -8.08
CA LEU A 94 7.09 -19.91 -7.45
C LEU A 94 7.77 -19.06 -8.51
N LYS A 95 7.92 -17.76 -8.24
CA LYS A 95 8.65 -16.84 -9.08
C LYS A 95 9.71 -16.12 -8.27
N ALA A 96 10.90 -16.00 -8.81
CA ALA A 96 12.00 -15.24 -8.21
C ALA A 96 12.30 -14.03 -9.08
N PHE A 97 12.31 -12.87 -8.45
CA PHE A 97 12.69 -11.59 -9.03
C PHE A 97 13.95 -11.06 -8.33
N PRO A 98 14.61 -10.03 -8.85
CA PRO A 98 15.84 -9.51 -8.25
C PRO A 98 15.69 -9.03 -6.79
N GLN A 99 14.48 -8.63 -6.38
CA GLN A 99 14.23 -8.09 -5.03
C GLN A 99 13.17 -8.85 -4.24
N ASN A 100 12.46 -9.81 -4.86
CA ASN A 100 11.44 -10.58 -4.16
C ASN A 100 11.27 -11.99 -4.70
N ILE A 101 10.63 -12.81 -3.88
CA ILE A 101 10.16 -14.15 -4.23
C ILE A 101 8.66 -14.16 -4.00
N GLU A 102 7.91 -14.53 -5.05
CA GLU A 102 6.47 -14.70 -5.00
C GLU A 102 6.11 -16.18 -4.90
N ILE A 103 5.28 -16.51 -3.93
CA ILE A 103 4.86 -17.87 -3.62
C ILE A 103 3.35 -17.92 -3.69
N ARG A 104 2.83 -18.50 -4.77
CA ARG A 104 1.40 -18.71 -4.95
C ARG A 104 1.02 -20.11 -4.46
N THR A 105 0.00 -20.16 -3.63
CA THR A 105 -0.50 -21.42 -3.08
C THR A 105 -2.02 -21.49 -3.23
N VAL A 106 -2.54 -22.68 -3.48
CA VAL A 106 -3.97 -22.98 -3.37
C VAL A 106 -4.20 -23.61 -2.01
N ARG A 107 -5.15 -23.06 -1.24
CA ARG A 107 -5.50 -23.49 0.11
C ARG A 107 -6.97 -23.81 0.20
N THR A 108 -7.27 -25.04 0.56
CA THR A 108 -8.64 -25.50 0.78
C THR A 108 -8.87 -25.75 2.26
N PHE A 109 -9.94 -25.20 2.78
CA PHE A 109 -10.33 -25.34 4.19
C PHE A 109 -11.71 -25.99 4.32
N GLN A 110 -11.89 -26.76 5.36
CA GLN A 110 -13.22 -27.19 5.76
C GLN A 110 -14.00 -25.99 6.29
N ARG A 111 -15.30 -25.96 6.02
CA ARG A 111 -16.19 -24.95 6.60
C ARG A 111 -16.40 -25.23 8.08
N LYS A 112 -16.40 -24.20 8.90
CA LYS A 112 -16.85 -24.34 10.31
C LYS A 112 -18.29 -24.80 10.33
N LYS A 113 -18.58 -25.86 11.05
CA LYS A 113 -19.94 -26.26 11.36
C LYS A 113 -20.57 -25.16 12.21
N GLY A 114 -21.70 -24.60 11.77
CA GLY A 114 -22.37 -23.51 12.45
C GLY A 114 -22.63 -23.81 13.93
N GLY A 115 -22.06 -23.01 14.80
CA GLY A 115 -22.29 -23.01 16.25
C GLY A 115 -23.55 -22.21 16.61
N GLY A 116 -24.69 -22.48 15.98
CA GLY A 116 -25.94 -21.81 16.28
C GLY A 116 -26.68 -22.46 17.46
N SER A 117 -27.56 -21.71 18.12
CA SER A 117 -28.55 -22.21 19.09
C SER A 117 -29.50 -23.24 18.44
N GLY A 118 -30.21 -24.05 19.24
CA GLY A 118 -30.99 -25.19 18.76
C GLY A 118 -31.88 -24.92 17.54
N LEU A 119 -32.48 -23.73 17.42
CA LEU A 119 -33.34 -23.34 16.31
C LEU A 119 -32.52 -23.08 15.01
N GLU A 120 -31.35 -22.45 15.11
CA GLU A 120 -30.45 -22.24 13.96
C GLU A 120 -29.87 -23.55 13.44
N LYS A 121 -29.58 -24.52 14.33
CA LYS A 121 -29.19 -25.89 13.93
C LYS A 121 -30.32 -26.63 13.19
N LEU A 122 -31.54 -26.43 13.61
CA LEU A 122 -32.72 -27.03 12.96
C LEU A 122 -32.96 -26.41 11.57
N LEU A 123 -32.86 -25.07 11.46
CA LEU A 123 -32.98 -24.36 10.19
C LEU A 123 -31.79 -24.68 9.25
N ALA A 124 -30.57 -24.79 9.76
CA ALA A 124 -29.40 -25.20 9.00
C ALA A 124 -29.46 -26.65 8.49
N ALA A 125 -30.21 -27.52 9.18
CA ALA A 125 -30.45 -28.90 8.71
C ALA A 125 -31.53 -28.95 7.61
N PHE A 126 -32.47 -28.02 7.61
CA PHE A 126 -33.53 -27.92 6.59
C PHE A 126 -33.08 -27.13 5.33
N PHE A 127 -32.33 -26.07 5.52
CA PHE A 127 -31.73 -25.31 4.42
C PHE A 127 -30.26 -25.75 4.33
N ALA A 128 -29.98 -26.77 3.53
CA ALA A 128 -28.66 -27.37 3.34
C ALA A 128 -27.55 -26.31 3.38
N THR A 129 -26.99 -26.05 4.56
CA THR A 129 -25.79 -25.21 4.67
C THR A 129 -24.71 -25.92 3.88
N SER A 130 -24.22 -25.26 2.85
CA SER A 130 -23.22 -25.80 1.95
C SER A 130 -22.05 -26.38 2.78
N THR A 131 -21.88 -27.69 2.70
CA THR A 131 -20.71 -28.40 3.26
C THR A 131 -19.49 -28.25 2.35
N THR A 132 -19.62 -27.49 1.26
CA THR A 132 -18.58 -27.28 0.26
C THR A 132 -17.37 -26.64 0.90
N PRO A 133 -16.18 -27.22 0.74
CA PRO A 133 -14.94 -26.62 1.20
C PRO A 133 -14.72 -25.22 0.62
N LEU A 134 -13.95 -24.42 1.33
CA LEU A 134 -13.54 -23.07 0.92
C LEU A 134 -12.15 -23.13 0.31
N THR A 135 -12.03 -22.84 -0.97
CA THR A 135 -10.73 -22.81 -1.66
C THR A 135 -10.35 -21.39 -2.01
N TYR A 136 -9.08 -21.03 -1.70
CA TYR A 136 -8.50 -19.72 -1.95
C TYR A 136 -7.15 -19.89 -2.64
N GLU A 137 -6.87 -18.99 -3.56
CA GLU A 137 -5.52 -18.76 -4.05
C GLU A 137 -4.90 -17.66 -3.19
N LEU A 138 -3.74 -17.92 -2.61
CA LEU A 138 -2.99 -16.99 -1.77
C LEU A 138 -1.65 -16.71 -2.41
N ASN A 139 -1.26 -15.44 -2.43
CA ASN A 139 0.07 -15.02 -2.82
C ASN A 139 0.82 -14.47 -1.60
N SER A 140 2.01 -14.98 -1.36
CA SER A 140 2.91 -14.51 -0.32
C SER A 140 4.19 -13.98 -0.96
N SER A 141 4.53 -12.73 -0.65
CA SER A 141 5.74 -12.07 -1.15
C SER A 141 6.81 -12.02 -0.07
N MET A 142 8.02 -12.42 -0.40
CA MET A 142 9.22 -12.27 0.44
C MET A 142 10.12 -11.23 -0.20
N LEU A 143 10.16 -10.04 0.38
CA LEU A 143 10.89 -8.90 -0.16
C LEU A 143 12.27 -8.76 0.50
N LEU A 144 13.30 -8.56 -0.34
CA LEU A 144 14.66 -8.26 0.11
C LEU A 144 14.76 -6.78 0.51
N LEU A 145 15.03 -6.53 1.78
CA LEU A 145 15.25 -5.18 2.29
C LEU A 145 16.55 -4.57 1.76
N PRO A 146 16.63 -3.24 1.58
CA PRO A 146 17.86 -2.55 1.21
C PRO A 146 19.01 -2.87 2.16
N LYS A 147 20.24 -3.05 1.63
CA LYS A 147 21.43 -3.29 2.46
C LYS A 147 21.65 -2.14 3.45
N GLU A 148 21.53 -0.91 2.95
CA GLU A 148 21.61 0.30 3.76
C GLU A 148 20.23 0.92 3.89
N PRO A 149 19.64 0.90 5.10
CA PRO A 149 18.36 1.54 5.34
C PRO A 149 18.41 3.03 5.02
N MET A 150 17.31 3.56 4.50
CA MET A 150 17.15 5.00 4.33
C MET A 150 17.27 5.72 5.68
N LYS A 151 17.85 6.93 5.70
CA LYS A 151 17.84 7.75 6.92
C LYS A 151 16.39 8.00 7.37
N PRO A 152 15.99 7.52 8.57
CA PRO A 152 14.63 7.69 9.05
C PRO A 152 14.30 9.16 9.31
N ARG A 153 13.02 9.49 9.26
CA ARG A 153 12.49 10.79 9.65
C ARG A 153 11.41 10.59 10.72
N LEU A 154 11.57 11.26 11.85
CA LEU A 154 10.61 11.18 12.93
C LEU A 154 9.24 11.70 12.52
N HIS A 155 8.21 11.05 13.03
CA HIS A 155 6.82 11.48 12.90
C HIS A 155 6.58 12.79 13.67
N ASP A 156 5.77 13.65 13.10
CA ASP A 156 5.27 14.87 13.73
C ASP A 156 3.75 14.92 13.53
N ASP A 157 3.00 15.05 14.61
CA ASP A 157 1.53 15.03 14.60
C ASP A 157 0.90 16.15 13.76
N ARG A 158 1.66 17.21 13.45
CA ARG A 158 1.24 18.31 12.57
C ARG A 158 1.18 17.90 11.10
N VAL A 159 1.83 16.79 10.74
CA VAL A 159 1.87 16.30 9.37
C VAL A 159 1.42 14.83 9.33
N GLY A 160 0.30 14.57 8.67
CA GLY A 160 -0.36 13.27 8.66
C GLY A 160 0.33 12.23 7.78
N TYR A 161 1.36 11.57 8.27
CA TYR A 161 2.01 10.42 7.62
C TYR A 161 1.63 9.10 8.29
N PHE A 162 1.64 8.00 7.52
CA PHE A 162 1.78 6.67 8.11
C PHE A 162 3.16 6.55 8.76
N ALA A 163 3.27 5.74 9.80
CA ALA A 163 4.50 5.65 10.55
C ALA A 163 4.72 4.24 11.14
N VAL A 164 5.98 3.91 11.35
CA VAL A 164 6.43 2.70 12.07
C VAL A 164 6.90 3.12 13.45
N SER A 165 6.23 2.62 14.48
CA SER A 165 6.55 2.97 15.87
C SER A 165 7.56 2.01 16.48
N TYR A 166 8.40 2.51 17.37
CA TYR A 166 9.36 1.76 18.15
C TYR A 166 9.53 2.33 19.56
N LYS A 167 10.07 1.53 20.47
CA LYS A 167 10.44 1.95 21.82
C LYS A 167 11.89 2.40 21.84
N ASP A 168 12.13 3.58 22.37
CA ASP A 168 13.46 4.16 22.51
C ASP A 168 13.81 4.21 24.00
N PHE A 169 14.95 3.62 24.35
CA PHE A 169 15.43 3.52 25.73
C PHE A 169 16.50 4.56 26.05
N ASP A 170 16.94 5.38 25.08
CA ASP A 170 18.06 6.30 25.23
C ASP A 170 17.59 7.73 25.56
N GLU A 171 16.48 8.18 24.96
CA GLU A 171 16.05 9.56 25.09
C GLU A 171 15.58 9.94 26.51
N ASN A 172 15.04 8.98 27.24
CA ASN A 172 14.65 9.18 28.64
C ASN A 172 15.45 8.23 29.53
N PRO A 173 16.48 8.70 30.24
CA PRO A 173 17.31 7.85 31.08
C PRO A 173 16.56 7.22 32.26
N GLN A 174 15.33 7.66 32.56
CA GLN A 174 14.50 7.15 33.66
C GLN A 174 13.20 6.50 33.17
N GLY A 175 13.10 6.18 31.87
CA GLY A 175 11.89 5.56 31.32
C GLY A 175 12.03 5.18 29.85
N VAL A 176 10.91 4.83 29.25
CA VAL A 176 10.82 4.44 27.83
C VAL A 176 10.06 5.51 27.06
N LYS A 177 10.56 5.89 25.90
CA LYS A 177 9.86 6.80 24.99
C LYS A 177 9.42 6.05 23.76
N TYR A 178 8.16 6.28 23.35
CA TYR A 178 7.67 5.79 22.06
C TYR A 178 7.98 6.80 20.98
N LYS A 179 8.65 6.33 19.94
CA LYS A 179 8.96 7.10 18.73
C LYS A 179 8.35 6.45 17.52
N ALA A 180 8.19 7.20 16.47
CA ALA A 180 7.74 6.69 15.19
C ALA A 180 8.51 7.33 14.04
N ASN A 181 8.83 6.53 13.04
CA ASN A 181 9.41 6.99 11.78
C ASN A 181 8.32 7.03 10.72
N ILE A 182 8.20 8.14 9.99
CA ILE A 182 7.23 8.23 8.89
C ILE A 182 7.59 7.27 7.76
N THR A 183 6.56 6.73 7.10
CA THR A 183 6.75 6.00 5.84
C THR A 183 6.81 6.99 4.68
N ARG A 184 7.83 6.86 3.82
CA ARG A 184 8.03 7.71 2.66
C ARG A 184 8.94 7.06 1.62
N TRP A 185 8.87 7.53 0.40
CA TRP A 185 9.81 7.15 -0.65
C TRP A 185 11.20 7.75 -0.38
N ARG A 186 12.25 7.03 -0.82
CA ARG A 186 13.63 7.54 -0.84
C ARG A 186 13.80 8.44 -2.06
N LEU A 187 13.60 9.74 -1.88
CA LEU A 187 13.93 10.74 -2.89
C LEU A 187 15.19 11.47 -2.47
N GLU A 188 16.25 11.29 -3.25
CA GLU A 188 17.54 11.90 -3.05
C GLU A 188 17.99 12.54 -4.36
N PRO A 189 18.59 13.75 -4.35
CA PRO A 189 19.18 14.34 -5.55
C PRO A 189 20.33 13.47 -6.06
N LYS A 190 20.61 13.52 -7.37
CA LYS A 190 21.83 12.97 -7.94
C LYS A 190 23.04 13.61 -7.27
N ASP A 191 24.18 12.89 -7.18
CA ASP A 191 25.35 13.39 -6.44
C ASP A 191 25.88 14.68 -7.04
N GLU A 192 25.85 14.81 -8.37
CA GLU A 192 26.24 16.04 -9.11
C GLU A 192 25.27 17.21 -8.91
N ASP A 193 24.03 16.95 -8.53
CA ASP A 193 23.00 18.00 -8.34
C ASP A 193 22.78 18.37 -6.87
N ARG A 194 23.52 17.75 -5.95
CA ARG A 194 23.33 17.98 -4.51
C ARG A 194 23.48 19.44 -4.11
N GLU A 195 24.49 20.13 -4.64
CA GLU A 195 24.71 21.55 -4.36
C GLU A 195 23.61 22.45 -4.93
N LYS A 196 23.07 22.11 -6.10
CA LYS A 196 21.91 22.80 -6.69
C LYS A 196 20.68 22.65 -5.79
N TYR A 197 20.41 21.40 -5.35
CA TYR A 197 19.29 21.12 -4.44
C TYR A 197 19.40 21.93 -3.13
N LEU A 198 20.59 22.00 -2.54
CA LEU A 198 20.82 22.77 -1.31
C LEU A 198 20.62 24.27 -1.51
N ARG A 199 20.81 24.80 -2.72
CA ARG A 199 20.48 26.19 -3.08
C ARG A 199 19.00 26.42 -3.40
N GLY A 200 18.17 25.37 -3.35
CA GLY A 200 16.73 25.46 -3.66
C GLY A 200 16.41 25.39 -5.15
N GLU A 201 17.35 24.97 -6.00
CA GLU A 201 17.10 24.73 -7.42
C GLU A 201 16.36 23.39 -7.62
N LEU A 202 15.49 23.32 -8.63
CA LEU A 202 14.82 22.09 -8.99
C LEU A 202 15.79 21.08 -9.61
N VAL A 203 15.84 19.88 -9.05
CA VAL A 203 16.69 18.79 -9.52
C VAL A 203 15.90 17.52 -9.78
N GLU A 204 16.46 16.59 -10.53
CA GLU A 204 15.87 15.25 -10.68
C GLU A 204 16.31 14.32 -9.54
N PRO A 205 15.42 13.44 -9.05
CA PRO A 205 15.84 12.43 -8.09
C PRO A 205 16.74 11.37 -8.75
N LYS A 206 17.58 10.70 -7.94
CA LYS A 206 18.36 9.52 -8.38
C LYS A 206 17.47 8.44 -8.98
N LYS A 207 16.32 8.21 -8.35
CA LYS A 207 15.30 7.22 -8.76
C LYS A 207 13.93 7.88 -8.67
N PRO A 208 13.26 8.13 -9.79
CA PRO A 208 11.86 8.59 -9.77
C PRO A 208 10.92 7.48 -9.31
N ILE A 209 9.77 7.87 -8.80
CA ILE A 209 8.65 6.97 -8.48
C ILE A 209 7.93 6.67 -9.79
N ILE A 210 7.77 5.40 -10.13
CA ILE A 210 7.01 4.98 -11.31
C ILE A 210 5.87 4.10 -10.84
N ILE A 211 4.64 4.47 -11.21
CA ILE A 211 3.44 3.70 -10.95
C ILE A 211 2.87 3.26 -12.28
N TYR A 212 2.88 1.95 -12.53
CA TYR A 212 2.36 1.37 -13.75
C TYR A 212 0.84 1.15 -13.66
N ILE A 213 0.17 1.21 -14.80
CA ILE A 213 -1.24 0.84 -14.90
C ILE A 213 -1.31 -0.62 -15.34
N ASP A 214 -2.04 -1.43 -14.57
CA ASP A 214 -2.28 -2.85 -14.87
C ASP A 214 -2.81 -3.02 -16.30
N PRO A 215 -2.23 -3.89 -17.13
CA PRO A 215 -2.72 -4.18 -18.49
C PRO A 215 -4.19 -4.61 -18.56
N ALA A 216 -4.74 -5.18 -17.47
CA ALA A 216 -6.13 -5.58 -17.37
C ALA A 216 -7.10 -4.40 -17.20
N THR A 217 -6.59 -3.18 -17.01
CA THR A 217 -7.41 -1.96 -16.87
C THR A 217 -8.16 -1.66 -18.16
N PRO A 218 -9.48 -1.39 -18.13
CA PRO A 218 -10.21 -0.91 -19.30
C PRO A 218 -9.56 0.33 -19.90
N LYS A 219 -9.24 0.28 -21.20
CA LYS A 219 -8.39 1.27 -21.88
C LYS A 219 -8.88 2.72 -21.74
N LYS A 220 -10.19 2.93 -21.66
CA LYS A 220 -10.77 4.26 -21.48
C LYS A 220 -10.44 4.93 -20.15
N TRP A 221 -10.08 4.16 -19.12
CA TRP A 221 -9.71 4.69 -17.80
C TRP A 221 -8.21 4.92 -17.62
N VAL A 222 -7.38 4.28 -18.45
CA VAL A 222 -5.93 4.36 -18.37
C VAL A 222 -5.39 5.80 -18.37
N PRO A 223 -5.81 6.70 -19.29
CA PRO A 223 -5.32 8.07 -19.31
C PRO A 223 -5.61 8.83 -18.01
N TYR A 224 -6.81 8.66 -17.44
CA TYR A 224 -7.23 9.34 -16.22
C TYR A 224 -6.48 8.84 -14.98
N LEU A 225 -6.20 7.54 -14.91
CA LEU A 225 -5.38 6.97 -13.84
C LEU A 225 -3.94 7.50 -13.91
N ILE A 226 -3.36 7.59 -15.12
CA ILE A 226 -2.02 8.16 -15.34
C ILE A 226 -2.00 9.64 -14.93
N GLN A 227 -3.01 10.41 -15.32
CA GLN A 227 -3.11 11.82 -14.92
C GLN A 227 -3.16 11.97 -13.41
N GLY A 228 -3.96 11.14 -12.70
CA GLY A 228 -4.05 11.17 -11.24
C GLY A 228 -2.71 10.90 -10.54
N VAL A 229 -1.85 10.05 -11.14
CA VAL A 229 -0.46 9.88 -10.68
C VAL A 229 0.36 11.14 -10.95
N ASN A 230 0.28 11.67 -12.17
CA ASN A 230 1.11 12.80 -12.61
C ASN A 230 0.74 14.12 -11.93
N ASP A 231 -0.48 14.27 -11.41
CA ASP A 231 -0.91 15.45 -10.64
C ASP A 231 0.00 15.75 -9.45
N TRP A 232 0.68 14.74 -8.91
CA TRP A 232 1.63 14.89 -7.82
C TRP A 232 2.96 15.56 -8.23
N GLN A 233 3.25 15.73 -9.52
CA GLN A 233 4.47 16.43 -9.98
C GLN A 233 4.57 17.82 -9.35
N ALA A 234 3.47 18.58 -9.32
CA ALA A 234 3.47 19.92 -8.74
C ALA A 234 3.86 19.94 -7.25
N ALA A 235 3.43 18.92 -6.48
CA ALA A 235 3.81 18.78 -5.09
C ALA A 235 5.30 18.46 -4.92
N PHE A 236 5.86 17.60 -5.77
CA PHE A 236 7.28 17.28 -5.76
C PHE A 236 8.16 18.44 -6.21
N GLU A 237 7.70 19.26 -7.17
CA GLU A 237 8.40 20.49 -7.57
C GLU A 237 8.48 21.49 -6.42
N LYS A 238 7.41 21.63 -5.62
CA LYS A 238 7.43 22.43 -4.38
C LYS A 238 8.41 21.88 -3.34
N ALA A 239 8.68 20.57 -3.38
CA ALA A 239 9.68 19.90 -2.54
C ALA A 239 11.10 19.93 -3.13
N GLY A 240 11.32 20.56 -4.30
CA GLY A 240 12.62 20.70 -4.95
C GLY A 240 12.96 19.62 -5.98
N PHE A 241 12.01 18.75 -6.34
CA PHE A 241 12.25 17.66 -7.30
C PHE A 241 11.34 17.77 -8.53
N LYS A 242 11.92 17.99 -9.70
CA LYS A 242 11.23 17.81 -10.99
C LYS A 242 11.33 16.36 -11.46
N ASN A 243 10.38 15.92 -12.26
CA ASN A 243 10.36 14.56 -12.82
C ASN A 243 10.43 13.46 -11.74
N ALA A 244 9.77 13.68 -10.60
CA ALA A 244 9.88 12.82 -9.43
C ALA A 244 8.92 11.63 -9.43
N ILE A 245 7.77 11.75 -10.11
CA ILE A 245 6.75 10.69 -10.17
C ILE A 245 6.16 10.58 -11.57
N PHE A 246 5.85 9.36 -12.01
CA PHE A 246 5.25 9.11 -13.33
C PHE A 246 4.23 7.98 -13.26
N GLY A 247 3.04 8.22 -13.83
CA GLY A 247 2.13 7.18 -14.25
C GLY A 247 2.53 6.66 -15.64
N LYS A 248 2.57 5.36 -15.84
CA LYS A 248 2.92 4.74 -17.14
C LYS A 248 2.05 3.53 -17.42
N GLU A 249 1.77 3.26 -18.68
CA GLU A 249 1.28 1.95 -19.08
C GLU A 249 2.37 0.90 -18.85
N ALA A 250 1.93 -0.32 -18.51
CA ALA A 250 2.84 -1.46 -18.42
C ALA A 250 3.47 -1.74 -19.80
N PRO A 251 4.77 -2.06 -19.87
CA PRO A 251 5.40 -2.44 -21.11
C PRO A 251 4.73 -3.68 -21.73
N THR A 252 4.49 -3.64 -23.03
CA THR A 252 3.91 -4.76 -23.80
C THR A 252 4.95 -5.57 -24.58
N ASP A 253 6.16 -5.02 -24.70
CA ASP A 253 7.29 -5.53 -25.47
C ASP A 253 8.41 -6.14 -24.60
N ASP A 254 8.27 -6.10 -23.28
CA ASP A 254 9.21 -6.69 -22.32
C ASP A 254 8.61 -7.96 -21.69
N PRO A 255 9.01 -9.16 -22.13
CA PRO A 255 8.51 -10.42 -21.59
C PRO A 255 8.97 -10.71 -20.17
N THR A 256 9.94 -9.93 -19.64
CA THR A 256 10.44 -10.07 -18.28
C THR A 256 9.70 -9.18 -17.29
N TRP A 257 8.91 -8.23 -17.79
CA TRP A 257 8.12 -7.35 -16.94
C TRP A 257 6.98 -8.12 -16.26
N SER A 258 6.77 -7.85 -15.00
CA SER A 258 5.69 -8.46 -14.21
C SER A 258 5.18 -7.49 -13.16
N LEU A 259 3.87 -7.53 -12.92
CA LEU A 259 3.25 -6.88 -11.74
C LEU A 259 3.72 -7.49 -10.41
N GLU A 260 4.18 -8.73 -10.44
CA GLU A 260 4.64 -9.44 -9.24
C GLU A 260 6.11 -9.09 -8.87
N ASP A 261 6.82 -8.34 -9.72
CA ASP A 261 8.18 -7.87 -9.41
C ASP A 261 8.10 -6.61 -8.55
N ALA A 262 8.59 -6.69 -7.32
CA ALA A 262 8.57 -5.60 -6.35
C ALA A 262 9.28 -4.30 -6.78
N ARG A 263 9.98 -4.32 -7.91
CA ARG A 263 10.52 -3.10 -8.52
C ARG A 263 9.46 -2.27 -9.25
N HIS A 264 8.25 -2.82 -9.46
CA HIS A 264 7.18 -2.25 -10.26
C HIS A 264 5.96 -1.96 -9.39
N SER A 265 5.85 -0.73 -8.90
CA SER A 265 4.61 -0.27 -8.28
C SER A 265 3.52 -0.09 -9.31
N ALA A 266 2.26 -0.37 -8.95
CA ALA A 266 1.17 -0.36 -9.91
C ALA A 266 -0.20 0.02 -9.31
N ILE A 267 -1.10 0.50 -10.19
CA ILE A 267 -2.54 0.50 -9.96
C ILE A 267 -3.08 -0.79 -10.58
N VAL A 268 -3.58 -1.69 -9.71
CA VAL A 268 -4.06 -3.02 -10.09
C VAL A 268 -5.58 -3.00 -10.18
N TYR A 269 -6.11 -3.26 -11.38
CA TYR A 269 -7.53 -3.26 -11.63
C TYR A 269 -8.19 -4.58 -11.23
N LYS A 270 -9.19 -4.52 -10.35
CA LYS A 270 -9.86 -5.69 -9.81
C LYS A 270 -11.36 -5.70 -10.15
N PRO A 271 -11.86 -6.70 -10.88
CA PRO A 271 -13.29 -6.87 -11.11
C PRO A 271 -13.95 -7.33 -9.79
N SER A 272 -14.50 -6.38 -9.05
CA SER A 272 -15.10 -6.62 -7.73
C SER A 272 -16.27 -5.68 -7.53
N ASP A 273 -17.25 -6.11 -6.73
CA ASP A 273 -18.41 -5.34 -6.29
C ASP A 273 -18.10 -4.40 -5.11
N ILE A 274 -16.89 -4.44 -4.58
CA ILE A 274 -16.44 -3.55 -3.50
C ILE A 274 -16.43 -2.10 -4.01
N PRO A 275 -17.24 -1.19 -3.43
CA PRO A 275 -17.30 0.21 -3.85
C PRO A 275 -16.18 1.01 -3.17
N ASN A 276 -14.93 0.71 -3.50
CA ASN A 276 -13.77 1.33 -2.87
C ASN A 276 -12.54 1.29 -3.79
N ALA A 277 -11.48 1.98 -3.35
CA ALA A 277 -10.09 1.82 -3.78
C ALA A 277 -9.20 1.86 -2.54
N SER A 278 -7.96 1.44 -2.62
CA SER A 278 -7.03 1.54 -1.51
C SER A 278 -5.58 1.58 -1.99
N GLY A 279 -4.79 2.48 -1.41
CA GLY A 279 -3.37 2.67 -1.72
C GLY A 279 -2.45 2.15 -0.60
N PRO A 280 -2.32 0.82 -0.41
CA PRO A 280 -1.35 0.26 0.52
C PRO A 280 0.07 0.39 0.00
N HIS A 281 1.05 0.32 0.90
CA HIS A 281 2.46 0.26 0.55
C HIS A 281 3.21 -0.75 1.42
N VAL A 282 4.28 -1.31 0.86
CA VAL A 282 5.26 -2.12 1.57
C VAL A 282 6.45 -1.25 1.91
N HIS A 283 6.93 -1.32 3.15
CA HIS A 283 8.01 -0.46 3.61
C HIS A 283 9.04 -1.22 4.46
N ASP A 284 10.26 -0.69 4.49
CA ASP A 284 11.32 -1.17 5.37
C ASP A 284 11.01 -0.76 6.82
N PRO A 285 10.79 -1.70 7.75
CA PRO A 285 10.44 -1.39 9.14
C PRO A 285 11.56 -0.67 9.90
N ARG A 286 12.81 -0.70 9.41
CA ARG A 286 13.95 -0.04 10.04
C ARG A 286 13.97 1.47 9.82
N SER A 287 13.39 1.93 8.71
CA SER A 287 13.55 3.32 8.25
C SER A 287 12.24 4.00 7.81
N GLY A 288 11.19 3.22 7.58
CA GLY A 288 9.96 3.68 6.94
C GLY A 288 10.10 3.92 5.43
N GLU A 289 11.18 3.44 4.76
CA GLU A 289 11.33 3.56 3.32
C GLU A 289 10.25 2.75 2.60
N ILE A 290 9.43 3.40 1.79
CA ILE A 290 8.47 2.72 0.92
C ILE A 290 9.24 2.06 -0.22
N LEU A 291 9.05 0.76 -0.39
CA LEU A 291 9.76 -0.06 -1.37
C LEU A 291 8.90 -0.36 -2.59
N GLU A 292 7.61 -0.56 -2.36
CA GLU A 292 6.64 -0.96 -3.37
C GLU A 292 5.22 -0.53 -2.95
N THR A 293 4.35 -0.34 -3.95
CA THR A 293 2.92 -0.14 -3.73
C THR A 293 2.09 -0.78 -4.84
N HIS A 294 1.00 -1.45 -4.45
CA HIS A 294 -0.05 -1.90 -5.36
C HIS A 294 -1.38 -1.27 -4.93
N ILE A 295 -1.81 -0.24 -5.66
CA ILE A 295 -3.11 0.39 -5.44
C ILE A 295 -4.19 -0.59 -5.91
N ASN A 296 -5.08 -1.00 -5.01
CA ASN A 296 -6.22 -1.83 -5.35
C ASN A 296 -7.33 -0.95 -5.93
N TRP A 297 -7.58 -1.07 -7.23
CA TRP A 297 -8.65 -0.38 -7.92
C TRP A 297 -9.82 -1.33 -8.16
N TYR A 298 -10.85 -1.28 -7.34
CA TYR A 298 -12.03 -2.12 -7.51
C TYR A 298 -12.98 -1.50 -8.54
N HIS A 299 -13.50 -2.33 -9.46
CA HIS A 299 -14.38 -1.86 -10.53
C HIS A 299 -15.56 -1.03 -10.01
N ASN A 300 -16.17 -1.45 -8.91
CA ASN A 300 -17.36 -0.82 -8.36
C ASN A 300 -17.11 0.52 -7.64
N VAL A 301 -15.87 1.01 -7.58
CA VAL A 301 -15.58 2.38 -7.13
C VAL A 301 -16.31 3.42 -7.98
N MET A 302 -16.55 3.11 -9.26
CA MET A 302 -17.29 4.00 -10.15
C MET A 302 -18.76 4.20 -9.71
N SER A 303 -19.38 3.17 -9.13
CA SER A 303 -20.72 3.31 -8.52
C SER A 303 -20.70 4.27 -7.32
N LEU A 304 -19.65 4.20 -6.52
CA LEU A 304 -19.46 5.12 -5.40
C LEU A 304 -19.28 6.56 -5.89
N LEU A 305 -18.47 6.77 -6.91
CA LEU A 305 -18.22 8.08 -7.52
C LEU A 305 -19.50 8.67 -8.14
N TYR A 306 -20.26 7.82 -8.87
CA TYR A 306 -21.56 8.19 -9.40
C TYR A 306 -22.50 8.70 -8.29
N ASN A 307 -22.65 7.92 -7.23
CA ASN A 307 -23.54 8.26 -6.12
C ASN A 307 -23.10 9.54 -5.39
N TRP A 308 -21.83 9.73 -5.16
CA TRP A 308 -21.32 10.96 -4.54
C TRP A 308 -21.59 12.18 -5.41
N TYR A 309 -21.26 12.08 -6.70
CA TYR A 309 -21.36 13.23 -7.59
C TYR A 309 -22.81 13.59 -7.91
N ILE A 310 -23.69 12.61 -8.17
CA ILE A 310 -25.10 12.92 -8.44
C ILE A 310 -25.79 13.57 -7.23
N VAL A 311 -25.50 13.10 -6.01
CA VAL A 311 -26.12 13.66 -4.78
C VAL A 311 -25.62 15.08 -4.52
N GLN A 312 -24.37 15.36 -4.75
CA GLN A 312 -23.76 16.64 -4.43
C GLN A 312 -23.82 17.66 -5.59
N ALA A 313 -23.64 17.19 -6.82
CA ALA A 313 -23.54 18.05 -8.00
C ALA A 313 -24.80 18.01 -8.90
N GLY A 314 -25.70 17.04 -8.75
CA GLY A 314 -26.85 16.85 -9.66
C GLY A 314 -27.82 18.04 -9.70
N ALA A 315 -27.87 18.85 -8.65
CA ALA A 315 -28.71 20.04 -8.64
C ALA A 315 -28.23 21.10 -9.67
N ILE A 316 -26.95 21.13 -10.02
CA ILE A 316 -26.34 22.23 -10.76
C ILE A 316 -25.50 21.78 -11.98
N ASP A 317 -24.92 20.59 -11.96
CA ASP A 317 -24.28 20.04 -13.15
C ASP A 317 -25.27 19.22 -13.98
N PRO A 318 -25.66 19.71 -15.20
CA PRO A 318 -26.51 18.94 -16.09
C PRO A 318 -25.90 17.58 -16.49
N GLY A 319 -24.57 17.47 -16.51
CA GLY A 319 -23.86 16.23 -16.79
C GLY A 319 -24.12 15.13 -15.73
N ALA A 320 -24.33 15.56 -14.48
CA ALA A 320 -24.65 14.68 -13.37
C ALA A 320 -26.09 14.15 -13.36
N ARG A 321 -26.99 14.69 -14.18
CA ARG A 321 -28.42 14.30 -14.22
C ARG A 321 -28.73 13.13 -15.14
N LYS A 322 -27.71 12.49 -15.70
CA LYS A 322 -27.84 11.33 -16.59
C LYS A 322 -27.87 10.03 -15.77
N PRO A 323 -28.62 8.99 -16.22
CA PRO A 323 -28.59 7.68 -15.59
C PRO A 323 -27.20 7.01 -15.57
N MET A 324 -26.35 7.40 -16.53
CA MET A 324 -24.92 7.08 -16.58
C MET A 324 -24.18 8.35 -16.99
N PHE A 325 -23.07 8.61 -16.33
CA PHE A 325 -22.17 9.70 -16.74
C PHE A 325 -21.48 9.34 -18.07
N ASP A 326 -21.16 10.34 -18.85
CA ASP A 326 -20.28 10.16 -20.00
C ASP A 326 -18.86 9.75 -19.51
N ASP A 327 -18.07 9.19 -20.43
CA ASP A 327 -16.74 8.68 -20.11
C ASP A 327 -15.78 9.80 -19.67
N GLU A 328 -16.00 11.04 -20.10
CA GLU A 328 -15.21 12.21 -19.69
C GLU A 328 -15.47 12.57 -18.23
N LEU A 329 -16.72 12.79 -17.83
CA LEU A 329 -17.06 13.10 -16.45
C LEU A 329 -16.65 11.97 -15.50
N MET A 330 -16.96 10.72 -15.85
CA MET A 330 -16.54 9.57 -15.03
C MET A 330 -15.01 9.46 -14.99
N GLY A 331 -14.32 9.75 -16.07
CA GLY A 331 -12.85 9.75 -16.15
C GLY A 331 -12.22 10.76 -15.20
N GLU A 332 -12.74 11.99 -15.14
CA GLU A 332 -12.24 12.99 -14.19
C GLU A 332 -12.50 12.59 -12.74
N LEU A 333 -13.61 11.93 -12.44
CA LEU A 333 -13.87 11.36 -11.12
C LEU A 333 -12.90 10.20 -10.79
N VAL A 334 -12.55 9.37 -11.77
CA VAL A 334 -11.51 8.33 -11.67
C VAL A 334 -10.14 8.96 -11.39
N ARG A 335 -9.77 10.03 -12.10
CA ARG A 335 -8.54 10.81 -11.86
C ARG A 335 -8.49 11.35 -10.43
N PHE A 336 -9.57 11.93 -9.94
CA PHE A 336 -9.68 12.44 -8.56
C PHE A 336 -9.36 11.36 -7.52
N VAL A 337 -9.98 10.17 -7.63
CA VAL A 337 -9.68 9.07 -6.71
C VAL A 337 -8.29 8.50 -6.93
N SER A 338 -7.81 8.41 -8.18
CA SER A 338 -6.44 7.98 -8.47
C SER A 338 -5.42 8.86 -7.76
N SER A 339 -5.56 10.19 -7.86
CA SER A 339 -4.70 11.13 -7.17
C SER A 339 -4.75 10.97 -5.65
N HIS A 340 -5.94 10.71 -5.07
CA HIS A 340 -6.11 10.45 -3.64
C HIS A 340 -5.38 9.17 -3.20
N GLU A 341 -5.60 8.05 -3.89
CA GLU A 341 -4.97 6.77 -3.54
C GLU A 341 -3.44 6.81 -3.73
N VAL A 342 -2.95 7.53 -4.73
CA VAL A 342 -1.52 7.80 -4.89
C VAL A 342 -0.98 8.54 -3.65
N GLY A 343 -1.71 9.50 -3.10
CA GLY A 343 -1.33 10.17 -1.85
C GLY A 343 -1.07 9.19 -0.70
N HIS A 344 -1.90 8.16 -0.55
CA HIS A 344 -1.66 7.10 0.43
C HIS A 344 -0.38 6.32 0.15
N THR A 345 -0.08 6.04 -1.11
CA THR A 345 1.16 5.35 -1.50
C THR A 345 2.41 6.21 -1.33
N LEU A 346 2.26 7.52 -1.18
CA LEU A 346 3.34 8.43 -0.80
C LEU A 346 3.56 8.51 0.72
N GLY A 347 2.77 7.78 1.49
CA GLY A 347 2.82 7.73 2.94
C GLY A 347 1.82 8.66 3.64
N LEU A 348 0.98 9.39 2.91
CA LEU A 348 0.07 10.38 3.49
C LEU A 348 -1.20 9.72 4.04
N ARG A 349 -1.63 10.16 5.21
CA ARG A 349 -2.94 9.84 5.81
C ARG A 349 -3.98 10.86 5.37
N HIS A 350 -5.26 10.56 5.64
CA HIS A 350 -6.32 11.56 5.49
C HIS A 350 -6.03 12.82 6.31
N ASN A 351 -6.39 13.96 5.77
CA ASN A 351 -6.18 15.27 6.38
C ASN A 351 -7.50 16.06 6.45
N PHE A 352 -8.44 15.58 7.27
CA PHE A 352 -9.79 16.17 7.38
C PHE A 352 -9.81 17.60 7.93
N GLY A 353 -8.74 18.06 8.54
CA GLY A 353 -8.59 19.44 8.99
C GLY A 353 -8.20 20.42 7.89
N SER A 354 -7.84 19.95 6.71
CA SER A 354 -7.32 20.77 5.62
C SER A 354 -8.35 21.78 5.11
N SER A 355 -9.57 21.36 4.81
CA SER A 355 -10.64 22.24 4.31
C SER A 355 -11.05 23.31 5.32
N ASN A 356 -10.87 23.08 6.62
CA ASN A 356 -11.17 24.09 7.65
C ASN A 356 -10.23 25.31 7.61
N THR A 357 -9.13 25.23 6.89
CA THR A 357 -8.19 26.35 6.73
C THR A 357 -8.61 27.33 5.64
N VAL A 358 -9.62 26.98 4.82
CA VAL A 358 -10.13 27.83 3.75
C VAL A 358 -11.33 28.64 4.27
N PRO A 359 -11.29 29.98 4.25
CA PRO A 359 -12.43 30.83 4.64
C PRO A 359 -13.66 30.55 3.76
N VAL A 360 -14.82 30.41 4.38
CA VAL A 360 -16.09 30.08 3.67
C VAL A 360 -16.42 31.09 2.58
N GLU A 361 -16.09 32.36 2.79
CA GLU A 361 -16.29 33.43 1.80
C GLU A 361 -15.50 33.17 0.51
N LYS A 362 -14.28 32.64 0.64
CA LYS A 362 -13.45 32.28 -0.51
C LYS A 362 -14.01 31.10 -1.29
N LEU A 363 -14.64 30.17 -0.61
CA LEU A 363 -15.31 29.04 -1.28
C LEU A 363 -16.52 29.45 -2.11
N ARG A 364 -17.02 30.69 -1.99
CA ARG A 364 -18.10 31.29 -2.80
C ARG A 364 -17.60 32.18 -3.93
N ASP A 365 -16.30 32.36 -4.03
CA ASP A 365 -15.65 33.17 -5.07
C ASP A 365 -15.15 32.22 -6.17
N LYS A 366 -15.82 32.24 -7.34
CA LYS A 366 -15.49 31.37 -8.47
C LYS A 366 -14.02 31.52 -8.91
N ILE A 367 -13.56 32.75 -9.08
CA ILE A 367 -12.20 33.04 -9.53
C ILE A 367 -11.17 32.51 -8.53
N TRP A 368 -11.44 32.68 -7.23
CA TRP A 368 -10.55 32.20 -6.19
C TRP A 368 -10.50 30.65 -6.17
N VAL A 369 -11.66 29.99 -6.28
CA VAL A 369 -11.77 28.52 -6.24
C VAL A 369 -11.12 27.90 -7.49
N GLU A 370 -11.28 28.48 -8.67
CA GLU A 370 -10.60 28.05 -9.90
C GLU A 370 -9.07 28.13 -9.75
N ALA A 371 -8.55 29.15 -9.08
CA ALA A 371 -7.11 29.31 -8.88
C ALA A 371 -6.53 28.46 -7.73
N ASN A 372 -7.32 28.15 -6.68
CA ASN A 372 -6.81 27.56 -5.43
C ASN A 372 -7.43 26.20 -5.08
N GLY A 373 -8.49 25.79 -5.78
CA GLY A 373 -9.30 24.65 -5.36
C GLY A 373 -10.20 24.94 -4.17
N HIS A 374 -11.04 24.02 -3.79
CA HIS A 374 -11.95 24.15 -2.65
C HIS A 374 -11.38 23.52 -1.36
N THR A 375 -10.25 22.85 -1.44
CA THR A 375 -9.47 22.30 -0.32
C THR A 375 -7.98 22.31 -0.64
N PRO A 376 -7.10 22.61 0.33
CA PRO A 376 -5.65 22.57 0.11
C PRO A 376 -5.06 21.17 -0.04
N SER A 377 -5.84 20.12 0.19
CA SER A 377 -5.33 18.74 0.18
C SER A 377 -6.29 17.77 -0.46
N ILE A 378 -5.80 17.00 -1.44
CA ILE A 378 -6.51 15.87 -2.02
C ILE A 378 -6.78 14.75 -0.98
N MET A 379 -6.04 14.74 0.14
CA MET A 379 -6.21 13.80 1.22
C MET A 379 -7.33 14.18 2.19
N ASP A 380 -8.00 15.29 1.95
CA ASP A 380 -9.23 15.68 2.65
C ASP A 380 -10.44 14.98 1.99
N TYR A 381 -11.49 14.73 2.76
CA TYR A 381 -12.78 14.26 2.26
C TYR A 381 -13.74 15.43 2.00
N ALA A 382 -13.22 16.56 1.51
CA ALA A 382 -14.01 17.73 1.16
C ALA A 382 -15.08 17.42 0.10
N ARG A 383 -14.88 16.38 -0.71
CA ARG A 383 -15.81 15.95 -1.75
C ARG A 383 -16.15 17.05 -2.76
N PHE A 384 -17.40 17.11 -3.17
CA PHE A 384 -17.93 18.12 -4.09
C PHE A 384 -18.79 19.09 -3.31
N ASN A 385 -18.46 20.38 -3.34
CA ASN A 385 -19.14 21.37 -2.55
C ASN A 385 -20.39 21.90 -3.26
N TYR A 386 -21.56 21.38 -2.93
CA TYR A 386 -22.82 21.72 -3.59
C TYR A 386 -23.30 23.15 -3.36
N CYS A 387 -22.94 23.78 -2.24
CA CYS A 387 -23.31 25.18 -1.96
C CYS A 387 -22.57 26.18 -2.87
N LEU A 388 -21.55 25.71 -3.57
CA LEU A 388 -20.59 26.51 -4.30
C LEU A 388 -20.55 26.18 -5.78
N LEU A 389 -21.57 25.54 -6.25
CA LEU A 389 -21.68 24.91 -7.55
C LEU A 389 -21.62 25.84 -8.75
N TYR A 390 -21.83 27.12 -8.53
CA TYR A 390 -21.49 28.15 -9.48
C TYR A 390 -20.01 28.58 -9.39
N THR A 391 -19.27 28.07 -8.40
CA THR A 391 -17.95 28.58 -8.05
C THR A 391 -16.90 27.48 -7.80
N SER A 392 -17.30 26.21 -7.59
CA SER A 392 -16.34 25.11 -7.54
C SER A 392 -16.07 24.61 -8.97
N PRO A 393 -14.81 24.48 -9.37
CA PRO A 393 -14.50 23.80 -10.61
C PRO A 393 -15.05 22.38 -10.54
N SER A 394 -15.82 22.00 -11.56
CA SER A 394 -16.11 20.59 -11.78
C SER A 394 -14.79 19.89 -12.13
N PRO A 395 -14.70 18.56 -12.07
CA PRO A 395 -13.56 17.87 -12.65
C PRO A 395 -13.21 18.32 -14.08
N ARG A 396 -14.17 18.84 -14.83
CA ARG A 396 -13.99 19.40 -16.19
C ARG A 396 -13.32 20.78 -16.22
N ASP A 397 -13.48 21.57 -15.16
CA ASP A 397 -12.97 22.96 -15.14
C ASP A 397 -11.48 23.03 -14.74
N VAL A 398 -10.90 21.91 -14.28
CA VAL A 398 -9.48 21.85 -13.88
C VAL A 398 -8.53 21.95 -15.09
N GLU A 399 -8.99 21.63 -16.30
CA GLU A 399 -8.18 21.73 -17.52
C GLU A 399 -8.06 23.17 -18.06
N GLU A 400 -9.03 24.04 -17.81
CA GLU A 400 -9.02 25.41 -18.30
C GLU A 400 -8.19 26.39 -17.43
N SER A 401 -7.74 25.94 -16.25
CA SER A 401 -6.99 26.77 -15.28
C SER A 401 -5.47 26.50 -15.28
N ARG A 402 -4.93 25.88 -16.33
CA ARG A 402 -3.50 25.64 -16.52
C ARG A 402 -2.84 26.61 -17.47
#